data_231150f1be4991f60bf0267086fee542
#
_entry.id   231150f1be4991f60bf0267086fee542
#
_cell.length_a   1.000
_cell.length_b   1.000
_cell.length_c   1.000
_cell.angle_alpha   90.00
_cell.angle_beta   90.00
_cell.angle_gamma   90.00
#
_symmetry.space_group_name_H-M   'P 1'
#
loop_
_entity.id
_entity.type
_entity.pdbx_description
1 polymer ?
#
loop_
_entity_poly.entity_id
_entity_poly.type
_entity_poly.pdbx_seq_one_letter_code
_entity_poly.pdbx_strand_id
1 'polypeptide(L)'
;MTKPLALIVEDDRDIAALFRHVLDIAGYHTEIVLHGKEAVKRLEATRPDIILLDLALPGVSGETILEKIRSDYRLKGVPVVVVTAFYEIAKTLAVEPDLVLLKPVNLEQLSVLVQRLRATSAGMQDQPWDSATNLYNRSFFTLRLTYSLERLRQASSSHFGVLFADLDPFTSLLQRLDEKQVNAFLLETARRLKTVLRPTDTTAHIGEGLFLILLEDVVNPDVPVKIAARLQLELGNYLMQSEIGSGLRAHVGVLLCEAGYNDAEEILSDVELARQMARHKKDYVLYDRESLMDYRDTSRSP
;
A
#
# COMPACT_ATOMS: atom_id res chain seq x y z
N MET A 1 -18.94 -3.10 -24.97
CA MET A 1 -18.61 -2.63 -23.59
C MET A 1 -18.08 -1.22 -23.70
N THR A 2 -18.59 -0.28 -22.93
CA THR A 2 -18.06 1.10 -22.86
C THR A 2 -16.68 1.08 -22.20
N LYS A 3 -15.75 1.87 -22.73
CA LYS A 3 -14.42 2.01 -22.10
C LYS A 3 -14.57 2.65 -20.70
N PRO A 4 -13.82 2.21 -19.69
CA PRO A 4 -13.81 2.85 -18.38
C PRO A 4 -13.33 4.29 -18.50
N LEU A 5 -13.82 5.18 -17.62
CA LEU A 5 -13.51 6.61 -17.62
C LEU A 5 -12.31 6.91 -16.72
N ALA A 6 -11.28 7.54 -17.27
CA ALA A 6 -10.18 8.11 -16.51
C ALA A 6 -10.29 9.64 -16.47
N LEU A 7 -10.20 10.23 -15.27
CA LEU A 7 -10.16 11.67 -15.10
C LEU A 7 -8.73 12.10 -14.75
N ILE A 8 -8.14 12.96 -15.57
CA ILE A 8 -6.86 13.61 -15.31
C ILE A 8 -7.13 15.04 -14.85
N VAL A 9 -6.61 15.39 -13.68
CA VAL A 9 -6.67 16.73 -13.10
C VAL A 9 -5.23 17.23 -12.98
N GLU A 10 -4.78 18.01 -13.96
CA GLU A 10 -3.40 18.48 -14.14
C GLU A 10 -3.44 19.81 -14.90
N ASP A 11 -2.82 20.84 -14.38
CA ASP A 11 -2.84 22.19 -14.98
C ASP A 11 -1.84 22.34 -16.14
N ASP A 12 -0.77 21.53 -16.13
CA ASP A 12 0.17 21.47 -17.24
C ASP A 12 -0.39 20.61 -18.38
N ARG A 13 -0.62 21.25 -19.54
CA ARG A 13 -1.22 20.61 -20.71
C ARG A 13 -0.34 19.51 -21.32
N ASP A 14 0.97 19.67 -21.27
CA ASP A 14 1.92 18.74 -21.87
C ASP A 14 2.00 17.48 -20.99
N ILE A 15 2.04 17.63 -19.68
CA ILE A 15 1.99 16.54 -18.72
C ILE A 15 0.63 15.82 -18.81
N ALA A 16 -0.47 16.55 -18.86
CA ALA A 16 -1.81 15.98 -19.01
C ALA A 16 -1.94 15.16 -20.32
N ALA A 17 -1.33 15.65 -21.41
CA ALA A 17 -1.33 14.92 -22.71
C ALA A 17 -0.52 13.62 -22.63
N LEU A 18 0.61 13.64 -21.94
CA LEU A 18 1.42 12.42 -21.70
C LEU A 18 0.63 11.38 -20.89
N PHE A 19 -0.05 11.79 -19.82
CA PHE A 19 -0.89 10.91 -19.01
C PHE A 19 -2.07 10.37 -19.81
N ARG A 20 -2.71 11.20 -20.64
CA ARG A 20 -3.76 10.74 -21.57
C ARG A 20 -3.25 9.62 -22.45
N HIS A 21 -2.08 9.79 -23.07
CA HIS A 21 -1.53 8.78 -23.97
C HIS A 21 -1.37 7.42 -23.26
N VAL A 22 -0.84 7.42 -22.04
CA VAL A 22 -0.69 6.20 -21.23
C VAL A 22 -2.05 5.56 -20.91
N LEU A 23 -3.04 6.36 -20.49
CA LEU A 23 -4.37 5.87 -20.13
C LEU A 23 -5.15 5.37 -21.35
N ASP A 24 -5.01 6.01 -22.50
CA ASP A 24 -5.63 5.59 -23.77
C ASP A 24 -5.07 4.24 -24.23
N ILE A 25 -3.74 4.02 -24.14
CA ILE A 25 -3.08 2.73 -24.38
C ILE A 25 -3.59 1.67 -23.42
N ALA A 26 -3.76 2.02 -22.13
CA ALA A 26 -4.34 1.14 -21.13
C ALA A 26 -5.85 0.87 -21.35
N GLY A 27 -6.46 1.52 -22.36
CA GLY A 27 -7.83 1.30 -22.83
C GLY A 27 -8.91 2.06 -22.07
N TYR A 28 -8.56 3.14 -21.38
CA TYR A 28 -9.53 4.07 -20.80
C TYR A 28 -10.09 5.03 -21.86
N HIS A 29 -11.26 5.61 -21.58
CA HIS A 29 -11.69 6.86 -22.16
C HIS A 29 -11.21 7.98 -21.22
N THR A 30 -10.41 8.92 -21.74
CA THR A 30 -9.71 9.88 -20.90
C THR A 30 -10.30 11.27 -21.02
N GLU A 31 -10.61 11.89 -19.89
CA GLU A 31 -10.99 13.30 -19.78
C GLU A 31 -9.90 14.08 -19.03
N ILE A 32 -9.57 15.28 -19.54
CA ILE A 32 -8.59 16.19 -18.91
C ILE A 32 -9.32 17.40 -18.36
N VAL A 33 -8.98 17.78 -17.15
CA VAL A 33 -9.41 19.00 -16.47
C VAL A 33 -8.19 19.74 -15.98
N LEU A 34 -8.06 21.01 -16.35
CA LEU A 34 -6.87 21.84 -16.07
C LEU A 34 -7.00 22.69 -14.79
N HIS A 35 -8.16 22.72 -14.17
CA HIS A 35 -8.45 23.60 -13.03
C HIS A 35 -9.22 22.87 -11.94
N GLY A 36 -8.81 23.06 -10.67
CA GLY A 36 -9.43 22.38 -9.54
C GLY A 36 -10.93 22.63 -9.38
N LYS A 37 -11.42 23.85 -9.67
CA LYS A 37 -12.86 24.17 -9.63
C LYS A 37 -13.67 23.37 -10.65
N GLU A 38 -13.11 23.14 -11.83
CA GLU A 38 -13.74 22.36 -12.89
C GLU A 38 -13.73 20.87 -12.53
N ALA A 39 -12.64 20.38 -11.93
CA ALA A 39 -12.55 19.02 -11.45
C ALA A 39 -13.63 18.69 -10.42
N VAL A 40 -13.89 19.60 -9.47
CA VAL A 40 -14.99 19.44 -8.49
C VAL A 40 -16.32 19.32 -9.20
N LYS A 41 -16.66 20.22 -10.14
CA LYS A 41 -17.91 20.15 -10.93
C LYS A 41 -18.03 18.86 -11.71
N ARG A 42 -16.90 18.39 -12.29
CA ARG A 42 -16.90 17.16 -13.08
C ARG A 42 -17.17 15.94 -12.21
N LEU A 43 -16.58 15.88 -11.02
CA LEU A 43 -16.79 14.80 -10.03
C LEU A 43 -18.20 14.80 -9.43
N GLU A 44 -18.89 15.95 -9.37
CA GLU A 44 -20.30 16.02 -8.99
C GLU A 44 -21.22 15.36 -10.05
N ALA A 45 -20.86 15.51 -11.34
CA ALA A 45 -21.65 15.03 -12.47
C ALA A 45 -21.32 13.60 -12.90
N THR A 46 -20.11 13.09 -12.62
CA THR A 46 -19.63 11.79 -13.10
C THR A 46 -18.88 11.02 -12.03
N ARG A 47 -18.85 9.70 -12.20
CA ARG A 47 -18.02 8.79 -11.40
C ARG A 47 -16.96 8.19 -12.33
N PRO A 48 -15.70 8.66 -12.28
CA PRO A 48 -14.61 8.03 -13.00
C PRO A 48 -14.29 6.64 -12.43
N ASP A 49 -13.61 5.82 -13.23
CA ASP A 49 -13.08 4.53 -12.80
C ASP A 49 -11.64 4.67 -12.23
N ILE A 50 -10.95 5.77 -12.56
CA ILE A 50 -9.65 6.15 -12.00
C ILE A 50 -9.48 7.67 -12.09
N ILE A 51 -8.76 8.25 -11.12
CA ILE A 51 -8.42 9.68 -11.10
C ILE A 51 -6.89 9.83 -10.98
N LEU A 52 -6.27 10.56 -11.91
CA LEU A 52 -4.92 11.10 -11.75
C LEU A 52 -5.06 12.55 -11.29
N LEU A 53 -4.42 12.90 -10.17
CA LEU A 53 -4.64 14.18 -9.49
C LEU A 53 -3.32 14.84 -9.13
N ASP A 54 -3.03 16.01 -9.70
CA ASP A 54 -1.98 16.89 -9.18
C ASP A 54 -2.47 17.62 -7.90
N LEU A 55 -1.56 17.81 -6.95
CA LEU A 55 -1.84 18.59 -5.74
C LEU A 55 -1.74 20.09 -5.98
N ALA A 56 -0.85 20.51 -6.88
CA ALA A 56 -0.55 21.92 -7.16
C ALA A 56 -1.46 22.51 -8.25
N LEU A 57 -2.77 22.56 -8.00
CA LEU A 57 -3.74 23.06 -8.96
C LEU A 57 -4.17 24.49 -8.71
N PRO A 58 -4.45 25.27 -9.77
CA PRO A 58 -5.02 26.61 -9.61
C PRO A 58 -6.47 26.54 -9.11
N GLY A 59 -6.78 27.42 -8.18
CA GLY A 59 -8.14 27.66 -7.66
C GLY A 59 -8.53 26.74 -6.50
N VAL A 60 -8.74 25.46 -6.71
CA VAL A 60 -8.98 24.46 -5.66
C VAL A 60 -7.81 23.49 -5.68
N SER A 61 -7.12 23.33 -4.55
CA SER A 61 -5.97 22.43 -4.43
C SER A 61 -6.37 20.97 -4.63
N GLY A 62 -5.43 20.14 -5.13
CA GLY A 62 -5.67 18.71 -5.25
C GLY A 62 -5.92 18.03 -3.90
N GLU A 63 -5.35 18.53 -2.82
CA GLU A 63 -5.63 18.07 -1.46
C GLU A 63 -7.12 18.22 -1.11
N THR A 64 -7.70 19.42 -1.33
CA THR A 64 -9.13 19.65 -1.11
C THR A 64 -10.01 18.79 -2.01
N ILE A 65 -9.57 18.50 -3.25
CA ILE A 65 -10.29 17.61 -4.17
C ILE A 65 -10.24 16.18 -3.63
N LEU A 66 -9.09 15.71 -3.16
CA LEU A 66 -8.92 14.39 -2.56
C LEU A 66 -9.84 14.19 -1.35
N GLU A 67 -9.89 15.18 -0.44
CA GLU A 67 -10.80 15.16 0.71
C GLU A 67 -12.27 15.03 0.30
N LYS A 68 -12.69 15.77 -0.74
CA LYS A 68 -14.04 15.67 -1.30
C LYS A 68 -14.32 14.30 -1.88
N ILE A 69 -13.38 13.72 -2.63
CA ILE A 69 -13.51 12.38 -3.19
C ILE A 69 -13.72 11.35 -2.07
N ARG A 70 -12.93 11.42 -1.00
CA ARG A 70 -13.00 10.45 0.10
C ARG A 70 -14.23 10.63 1.00
N SER A 71 -14.79 11.84 1.06
CA SER A 71 -16.04 12.12 1.79
C SER A 71 -17.31 11.78 1.00
N ASP A 72 -17.26 11.73 -0.34
CA ASP A 72 -18.40 11.36 -1.18
C ASP A 72 -18.55 9.83 -1.27
N TYR A 73 -19.68 9.30 -0.79
CA TYR A 73 -19.97 7.86 -0.81
C TYR A 73 -19.92 7.22 -2.20
N ARG A 74 -20.14 7.99 -3.29
CA ARG A 74 -20.07 7.52 -4.69
C ARG A 74 -18.64 7.38 -5.16
N LEU A 75 -17.74 8.23 -4.66
CA LEU A 75 -16.38 8.40 -5.15
C LEU A 75 -15.32 7.78 -4.23
N LYS A 76 -15.62 7.53 -2.96
CA LYS A 76 -14.65 7.05 -1.95
C LYS A 76 -13.90 5.77 -2.35
N GLY A 77 -14.51 4.93 -3.18
CA GLY A 77 -13.89 3.69 -3.70
C GLY A 77 -13.25 3.85 -5.08
N VAL A 78 -13.21 5.07 -5.65
CA VAL A 78 -12.51 5.33 -6.92
C VAL A 78 -11.02 5.44 -6.65
N PRO A 79 -10.15 4.68 -7.35
CA PRO A 79 -8.71 4.81 -7.22
C PRO A 79 -8.23 6.21 -7.57
N VAL A 80 -7.47 6.83 -6.67
CA VAL A 80 -6.86 8.15 -6.86
C VAL A 80 -5.35 8.01 -6.83
N VAL A 81 -4.72 8.30 -7.97
CA VAL A 81 -3.28 8.40 -8.12
C VAL A 81 -2.91 9.87 -8.03
N VAL A 82 -2.31 10.28 -6.92
CA VAL A 82 -1.75 11.62 -6.76
C VAL A 82 -0.42 11.68 -7.52
N VAL A 83 -0.25 12.70 -8.35
CA VAL A 83 0.99 12.96 -9.11
C VAL A 83 1.49 14.35 -8.76
N THR A 84 2.61 14.47 -8.05
CA THR A 84 3.06 15.77 -7.53
C THR A 84 4.58 15.92 -7.56
N ALA A 85 5.05 17.15 -7.71
CA ALA A 85 6.47 17.50 -7.50
C ALA A 85 6.81 17.71 -6.01
N PHE A 86 5.80 17.82 -5.13
CA PHE A 86 5.96 18.21 -3.74
C PHE A 86 5.80 17.01 -2.80
N TYR A 87 6.88 16.29 -2.58
CA TYR A 87 6.91 15.12 -1.68
C TYR A 87 6.47 15.45 -0.25
N GLU A 88 6.88 16.60 0.28
CA GLU A 88 6.53 16.98 1.66
C GLU A 88 5.02 17.23 1.83
N ILE A 89 4.35 17.78 0.80
CA ILE A 89 2.89 17.97 0.83
C ILE A 89 2.21 16.60 0.81
N ALA A 90 2.68 15.66 0.00
CA ALA A 90 2.13 14.32 -0.06
C ALA A 90 2.21 13.56 1.29
N LYS A 91 3.22 13.87 2.11
CA LYS A 91 3.38 13.29 3.46
C LYS A 91 2.41 13.85 4.51
N THR A 92 1.92 15.05 4.31
CA THR A 92 1.07 15.76 5.29
C THR A 92 -0.41 15.74 4.92
N LEU A 93 -0.78 14.99 3.88
CA LEU A 93 -2.17 14.83 3.47
C LEU A 93 -3.03 14.31 4.62
N ALA A 94 -4.13 15.00 4.92
CA ALA A 94 -5.09 14.58 5.93
C ALA A 94 -5.86 13.31 5.53
N VAL A 95 -5.88 13.02 4.23
CA VAL A 95 -6.61 11.88 3.63
C VAL A 95 -5.68 11.17 2.65
N GLU A 96 -5.59 9.85 2.77
CA GLU A 96 -4.70 9.02 1.96
C GLU A 96 -5.21 8.86 0.51
N PRO A 97 -4.39 9.15 -0.52
CA PRO A 97 -4.62 8.68 -1.88
C PRO A 97 -4.28 7.19 -2.00
N ASP A 98 -4.74 6.52 -3.06
CA ASP A 98 -4.38 5.11 -3.28
C ASP A 98 -2.92 4.96 -3.70
N LEU A 99 -2.38 5.96 -4.38
CA LEU A 99 -0.99 5.98 -4.83
C LEU A 99 -0.47 7.42 -4.91
N VAL A 100 0.80 7.62 -4.57
CA VAL A 100 1.52 8.87 -4.81
C VAL A 100 2.66 8.61 -5.79
N LEU A 101 2.70 9.35 -6.89
CA LEU A 101 3.79 9.37 -7.86
C LEU A 101 4.47 10.73 -7.79
N LEU A 102 5.80 10.73 -7.73
CA LEU A 102 6.58 11.96 -7.77
C LEU A 102 6.93 12.32 -9.21
N LYS A 103 6.78 13.59 -9.57
CA LYS A 103 7.28 14.14 -10.82
C LYS A 103 8.82 14.26 -10.78
N PRO A 104 9.55 13.87 -11.84
CA PRO A 104 9.08 13.39 -13.13
C PRO A 104 8.58 11.95 -13.10
N VAL A 105 7.40 11.69 -13.65
CA VAL A 105 6.77 10.37 -13.67
C VAL A 105 7.35 9.54 -14.81
N ASN A 106 7.79 8.33 -14.51
CA ASN A 106 8.12 7.36 -15.56
C ASN A 106 6.81 6.83 -16.19
N LEU A 107 6.63 7.08 -17.48
CA LEU A 107 5.41 6.75 -18.20
C LEU A 107 5.19 5.24 -18.35
N GLU A 108 6.25 4.44 -18.43
CA GLU A 108 6.16 2.98 -18.48
C GLU A 108 5.62 2.43 -17.14
N GLN A 109 6.11 2.99 -16.03
CA GLN A 109 5.62 2.65 -14.68
C GLN A 109 4.15 3.03 -14.52
N LEU A 110 3.78 4.25 -14.92
CA LEU A 110 2.38 4.68 -14.90
C LEU A 110 1.51 3.73 -15.73
N SER A 111 1.99 3.29 -16.91
CA SER A 111 1.28 2.36 -17.78
C SER A 111 1.01 1.01 -17.07
N VAL A 112 2.02 0.43 -16.45
CA VAL A 112 1.89 -0.84 -15.71
C VAL A 112 0.92 -0.69 -14.55
N LEU A 113 1.02 0.40 -13.79
CA LEU A 113 0.14 0.71 -12.65
C LEU A 113 -1.32 0.84 -13.08
N VAL A 114 -1.57 1.63 -14.12
CA VAL A 114 -2.92 1.88 -14.65
C VAL A 114 -3.54 0.62 -15.25
N GLN A 115 -2.76 -0.20 -15.96
CA GLN A 115 -3.24 -1.49 -16.50
C GLN A 115 -3.63 -2.46 -15.38
N ARG A 116 -2.85 -2.53 -14.32
CA ARG A 116 -3.15 -3.38 -13.15
C ARG A 116 -4.38 -2.87 -12.40
N LEU A 117 -4.48 -1.56 -12.15
CA LEU A 117 -5.69 -0.97 -11.55
C LEU A 117 -6.94 -1.23 -12.40
N ARG A 118 -6.81 -1.26 -13.73
CA ARG A 118 -7.89 -1.62 -14.64
C ARG A 118 -8.27 -3.11 -14.54
N ALA A 119 -7.29 -4.01 -14.48
CA ALA A 119 -7.55 -5.43 -14.33
C ALA A 119 -8.30 -5.72 -13.02
N THR A 120 -7.95 -4.98 -11.97
CA THR A 120 -8.62 -5.00 -10.67
C THR A 120 -10.06 -4.47 -10.75
N SER A 121 -10.30 -3.43 -11.54
CA SER A 121 -11.65 -2.82 -11.71
C SER A 121 -12.58 -3.61 -12.64
N ALA A 122 -12.05 -4.42 -13.57
CA ALA A 122 -12.82 -5.20 -14.54
C ALA A 122 -13.32 -6.55 -14.01
N GLY A 123 -12.71 -7.06 -12.94
CA GLY A 123 -13.16 -8.25 -12.22
C GLY A 123 -13.91 -7.83 -10.96
N MET A 124 -15.20 -8.16 -10.87
CA MET A 124 -16.11 -7.79 -9.77
C MET A 124 -15.71 -8.26 -8.35
N GLN A 125 -14.42 -8.48 -8.05
CA GLN A 125 -13.94 -9.00 -6.76
C GLN A 125 -12.70 -8.33 -6.16
N ASP A 126 -12.03 -7.38 -6.83
CA ASP A 126 -10.80 -6.78 -6.27
C ASP A 126 -10.93 -5.27 -6.06
N GLN A 127 -11.66 -4.88 -5.04
CA GLN A 127 -11.40 -3.57 -4.42
C GLN A 127 -9.97 -3.61 -3.86
N PRO A 128 -9.20 -2.50 -3.93
CA PRO A 128 -7.83 -2.45 -3.39
C PRO A 128 -7.77 -2.68 -1.87
N TRP A 129 -8.91 -2.70 -1.22
CA TRP A 129 -9.08 -2.79 0.22
C TRP A 129 -9.51 -4.19 0.67
N ASP A 130 -8.96 -4.62 1.78
CA ASP A 130 -9.47 -5.74 2.56
C ASP A 130 -10.73 -5.32 3.32
N SER A 131 -11.82 -6.05 3.15
CA SER A 131 -13.13 -5.70 3.71
C SER A 131 -13.21 -5.80 5.23
N ALA A 132 -12.36 -6.61 5.86
CA ALA A 132 -12.33 -6.79 7.30
C ALA A 132 -11.58 -5.65 8.03
N THR A 133 -10.52 -5.14 7.42
CA THR A 133 -9.58 -4.23 8.07
C THR A 133 -9.58 -2.81 7.52
N ASN A 134 -10.12 -2.59 6.32
CA ASN A 134 -9.97 -1.35 5.56
C ASN A 134 -8.49 -0.98 5.29
N LEU A 135 -7.59 -1.97 5.31
CA LEU A 135 -6.23 -1.86 4.82
C LEU A 135 -6.18 -2.30 3.35
N TYR A 136 -5.05 -2.08 2.71
CA TYR A 136 -4.86 -2.63 1.36
C TYR A 136 -4.91 -4.16 1.37
N ASN A 137 -5.33 -4.75 0.25
CA ASN A 137 -5.24 -6.19 0.05
C ASN A 137 -3.87 -6.60 -0.51
N ARG A 138 -3.64 -7.91 -0.66
CA ARG A 138 -2.39 -8.46 -1.22
C ARG A 138 -2.08 -7.90 -2.60
N SER A 139 -3.07 -7.86 -3.49
CA SER A 139 -2.87 -7.43 -4.89
C SER A 139 -2.36 -6.00 -4.96
N PHE A 140 -2.95 -5.10 -4.18
CA PHE A 140 -2.52 -3.71 -4.13
C PHE A 140 -1.15 -3.54 -3.46
N PHE A 141 -0.87 -4.30 -2.40
CA PHE A 141 0.44 -4.29 -1.75
C PHE A 141 1.55 -4.74 -2.72
N THR A 142 1.32 -5.81 -3.47
CA THR A 142 2.27 -6.30 -4.49
C THR A 142 2.52 -5.24 -5.56
N LEU A 143 1.48 -4.50 -5.96
CA LEU A 143 1.62 -3.39 -6.89
C LEU A 143 2.54 -2.28 -6.34
N ARG A 144 2.31 -1.85 -5.10
CA ARG A 144 3.15 -0.86 -4.42
C ARG A 144 4.60 -1.34 -4.29
N LEU A 145 4.78 -2.60 -3.93
CA LEU A 145 6.09 -3.22 -3.78
C LEU A 145 6.86 -3.25 -5.11
N THR A 146 6.17 -3.58 -6.22
CA THR A 146 6.76 -3.52 -7.57
C THR A 146 7.27 -2.11 -7.90
N TYR A 147 6.46 -1.08 -7.58
CA TYR A 147 6.85 0.30 -7.79
C TYR A 147 8.10 0.70 -6.97
N SER A 148 8.15 0.33 -5.68
CA SER A 148 9.30 0.63 -4.83
C SER A 148 10.55 -0.09 -5.31
N LEU A 149 10.42 -1.32 -5.84
CA LEU A 149 11.53 -2.07 -6.43
C LEU A 149 12.06 -1.40 -7.71
N GLU A 150 11.20 -0.87 -8.55
CA GLU A 150 11.61 -0.14 -9.75
C GLU A 150 12.32 1.18 -9.41
N ARG A 151 11.83 1.90 -8.40
CA ARG A 151 12.51 3.10 -7.88
C ARG A 151 13.91 2.77 -7.35
N LEU A 152 14.04 1.68 -6.62
CA LEU A 152 15.34 1.21 -6.10
C LEU A 152 16.35 0.96 -7.22
N ARG A 153 15.90 0.40 -8.35
CA ARG A 153 16.76 0.14 -9.53
C ARG A 153 17.23 1.41 -10.23
N GLN A 154 16.44 2.48 -10.16
CA GLN A 154 16.74 3.76 -10.82
C GLN A 154 17.60 4.69 -9.95
N ALA A 155 17.47 4.62 -8.62
CA ALA A 155 18.13 5.50 -7.68
C ALA A 155 19.05 4.69 -6.74
N SER A 156 20.35 4.79 -6.96
CA SER A 156 21.37 4.03 -6.19
C SER A 156 21.43 4.36 -4.68
N SER A 157 20.63 5.29 -4.18
CA SER A 157 20.70 5.79 -2.78
C SER A 157 19.42 5.61 -1.96
N SER A 158 18.35 5.08 -2.52
CA SER A 158 17.11 4.86 -1.77
C SER A 158 16.92 3.37 -1.47
N HIS A 159 16.62 3.05 -0.22
CA HIS A 159 16.25 1.71 0.22
C HIS A 159 14.79 1.73 0.63
N PHE A 160 14.16 0.57 0.66
CA PHE A 160 12.85 0.40 1.27
C PHE A 160 12.86 -0.82 2.19
N GLY A 161 11.94 -0.85 3.15
CA GLY A 161 11.80 -1.98 4.05
C GLY A 161 10.42 -2.60 3.94
N VAL A 162 10.35 -3.93 4.01
CA VAL A 162 9.09 -4.64 4.17
C VAL A 162 9.06 -5.23 5.56
N LEU A 163 8.07 -4.82 6.36
CA LEU A 163 7.80 -5.41 7.65
C LEU A 163 6.61 -6.35 7.52
N PHE A 164 6.60 -7.37 8.36
CA PHE A 164 5.41 -8.17 8.60
C PHE A 164 5.06 -8.15 10.09
N ALA A 165 3.76 -8.28 10.37
CA ALA A 165 3.24 -8.56 11.69
C ALA A 165 2.29 -9.75 11.59
N ASP A 166 2.67 -10.88 12.18
CA ASP A 166 1.95 -12.15 12.15
C ASP A 166 1.35 -12.45 13.53
N LEU A 167 0.04 -12.64 13.58
CA LEU A 167 -0.67 -13.01 14.80
C LEU A 167 -0.82 -14.53 14.87
N ASP A 168 -0.04 -15.20 15.71
CA ASP A 168 0.02 -16.67 15.79
C ASP A 168 -0.36 -17.17 17.20
N PRO A 169 -1.13 -18.26 17.31
CA PRO A 169 -1.80 -19.04 16.26
C PRO A 169 -3.19 -18.49 15.90
N PHE A 170 -3.32 -17.81 14.76
CA PHE A 170 -4.58 -17.18 14.35
C PHE A 170 -5.72 -18.18 14.15
N THR A 171 -5.42 -19.42 13.75
CA THR A 171 -6.40 -20.51 13.61
C THR A 171 -7.14 -20.80 14.91
N SER A 172 -6.49 -20.62 16.07
CA SER A 172 -7.14 -20.82 17.37
C SER A 172 -8.24 -19.77 17.65
N LEU A 173 -8.12 -18.61 17.06
CA LEU A 173 -9.10 -17.52 17.14
C LEU A 173 -10.31 -17.86 16.27
N LEU A 174 -10.10 -18.36 15.06
CA LEU A 174 -11.17 -18.77 14.14
C LEU A 174 -12.03 -19.91 14.69
N GLN A 175 -11.48 -20.75 15.56
CA GLN A 175 -12.22 -21.83 16.21
C GLN A 175 -13.11 -21.36 17.37
N ARG A 176 -12.85 -20.18 17.93
CA ARG A 176 -13.53 -19.68 19.14
C ARG A 176 -14.52 -18.55 18.86
N LEU A 177 -14.38 -17.85 17.75
CA LEU A 177 -15.10 -16.62 17.44
C LEU A 177 -15.88 -16.74 16.15
N ASP A 178 -16.99 -16.01 16.09
CA ASP A 178 -17.72 -15.81 14.85
C ASP A 178 -16.99 -14.79 13.91
N GLU A 179 -17.41 -14.75 12.66
CA GLU A 179 -16.82 -13.88 11.64
C GLU A 179 -16.87 -12.39 12.04
N LYS A 180 -17.95 -11.95 12.66
CA LYS A 180 -18.11 -10.55 13.08
C LYS A 180 -17.11 -10.17 14.17
N GLN A 181 -16.88 -11.06 15.11
CA GLN A 181 -15.91 -10.88 16.20
C GLN A 181 -14.48 -10.88 15.65
N VAL A 182 -14.17 -11.78 14.71
CA VAL A 182 -12.87 -11.84 14.03
C VAL A 182 -12.63 -10.54 13.26
N ASN A 183 -13.59 -10.08 12.47
CA ASN A 183 -13.47 -8.84 11.71
C ASN A 183 -13.29 -7.61 12.62
N ALA A 184 -14.01 -7.53 13.74
CA ALA A 184 -13.84 -6.45 14.71
C ALA A 184 -12.42 -6.47 15.33
N PHE A 185 -11.90 -7.65 15.65
CA PHE A 185 -10.54 -7.81 16.18
C PHE A 185 -9.47 -7.40 15.14
N LEU A 186 -9.62 -7.84 13.89
CA LEU A 186 -8.72 -7.48 12.80
C LEU A 186 -8.76 -5.98 12.51
N LEU A 187 -9.94 -5.36 12.53
CA LEU A 187 -10.09 -3.91 12.33
C LEU A 187 -9.39 -3.10 13.44
N GLU A 188 -9.52 -3.53 14.70
CA GLU A 188 -8.82 -2.87 15.81
C GLU A 188 -7.31 -3.09 15.71
N THR A 189 -6.86 -4.29 15.33
CA THR A 189 -5.42 -4.56 15.06
C THR A 189 -4.89 -3.62 13.97
N ALA A 190 -5.61 -3.46 12.87
CA ALA A 190 -5.26 -2.55 11.79
C ALA A 190 -5.14 -1.10 12.27
N ARG A 191 -6.06 -0.67 13.13
CA ARG A 191 -6.04 0.66 13.74
C ARG A 191 -4.80 0.86 14.61
N ARG A 192 -4.41 -0.15 15.39
CA ARG A 192 -3.20 -0.12 16.22
C ARG A 192 -1.93 -0.03 15.38
N LEU A 193 -1.84 -0.79 14.30
CA LEU A 193 -0.71 -0.68 13.36
C LEU A 193 -0.56 0.75 12.83
N LYS A 194 -1.65 1.39 12.42
CA LYS A 194 -1.66 2.77 11.91
C LYS A 194 -1.21 3.82 12.94
N THR A 195 -1.34 3.59 14.24
CA THR A 195 -0.85 4.54 15.26
C THR A 195 0.69 4.62 15.33
N VAL A 196 1.37 3.58 14.85
CA VAL A 196 2.83 3.48 14.86
C VAL A 196 3.43 3.97 13.54
N LEU A 197 2.69 3.84 12.45
CA LEU A 197 3.12 4.08 11.08
C LEU A 197 2.82 5.51 10.62
N ARG A 198 3.53 5.95 9.58
CA ARG A 198 3.27 7.21 8.91
C ARG A 198 2.13 7.05 7.90
N PRO A 199 1.41 8.13 7.57
CA PRO A 199 0.40 8.08 6.50
C PRO A 199 0.94 7.65 5.13
N THR A 200 2.24 7.84 4.89
CA THR A 200 2.93 7.43 3.65
C THR A 200 3.30 5.96 3.62
N ASP A 201 3.33 5.28 4.78
CA ASP A 201 3.65 3.86 4.85
C ASP A 201 2.45 3.03 4.35
N THR A 202 2.69 2.13 3.43
CA THR A 202 1.63 1.26 2.90
C THR A 202 1.40 0.07 3.81
N THR A 203 0.18 -0.11 4.30
CA THR A 203 -0.18 -1.23 5.17
C THR A 203 -1.24 -2.09 4.51
N ALA A 204 -1.04 -3.41 4.50
CA ALA A 204 -1.97 -4.37 3.92
C ALA A 204 -2.29 -5.51 4.90
N HIS A 205 -3.50 -6.05 4.79
CA HIS A 205 -3.89 -7.32 5.38
C HIS A 205 -3.95 -8.38 4.27
N ILE A 206 -3.25 -9.48 4.46
CA ILE A 206 -3.17 -10.52 3.42
C ILE A 206 -3.75 -11.86 3.85
N GLY A 207 -4.54 -11.84 4.92
CA GLY A 207 -5.27 -12.98 5.45
C GLY A 207 -4.63 -13.60 6.68
N GLU A 208 -5.39 -14.43 7.39
CA GLU A 208 -4.93 -15.26 8.52
C GLU A 208 -4.14 -14.51 9.62
N GLY A 209 -4.48 -13.24 9.88
CA GLY A 209 -3.79 -12.43 10.89
C GLY A 209 -2.42 -11.90 10.46
N LEU A 210 -2.10 -11.98 9.16
CA LEU A 210 -0.85 -11.49 8.60
C LEU A 210 -1.03 -10.09 7.98
N PHE A 211 -0.25 -9.15 8.47
CA PHE A 211 -0.17 -7.79 7.99
C PHE A 211 1.20 -7.52 7.39
N LEU A 212 1.22 -6.84 6.24
CA LEU A 212 2.45 -6.36 5.61
C LEU A 212 2.51 -4.84 5.66
N ILE A 213 3.70 -4.31 5.85
CA ILE A 213 3.97 -2.88 5.88
C ILE A 213 5.15 -2.58 4.95
N LEU A 214 4.96 -1.67 4.00
CA LEU A 214 6.00 -1.16 3.13
C LEU A 214 6.42 0.22 3.64
N LEU A 215 7.67 0.34 4.03
CA LEU A 215 8.32 1.59 4.42
C LEU A 215 9.13 2.10 3.22
N GLU A 216 8.67 3.16 2.60
CA GLU A 216 9.38 3.80 1.50
C GLU A 216 10.44 4.79 1.99
N ASP A 217 11.41 5.12 1.14
CA ASP A 217 12.46 6.12 1.39
C ASP A 217 13.22 5.90 2.71
N VAL A 218 13.70 4.70 2.92
CA VAL A 218 14.53 4.34 4.07
C VAL A 218 15.95 4.86 3.83
N VAL A 219 16.29 5.99 4.45
CA VAL A 219 17.64 6.58 4.38
C VAL A 219 18.57 5.92 5.41
N ASN A 220 18.02 5.50 6.55
CA ASN A 220 18.79 4.89 7.62
C ASN A 220 18.19 3.50 7.92
N PRO A 221 18.99 2.41 7.80
CA PRO A 221 18.54 1.04 8.07
C PRO A 221 18.05 0.80 9.50
N ASP A 222 18.42 1.65 10.47
CA ASP A 222 17.90 1.56 11.84
C ASP A 222 16.42 1.96 11.97
N VAL A 223 15.88 2.72 11.01
CA VAL A 223 14.50 3.22 11.10
C VAL A 223 13.47 2.08 11.02
N PRO A 224 13.54 1.15 10.05
CA PRO A 224 12.64 -0.01 10.02
C PRO A 224 12.73 -0.87 11.28
N VAL A 225 13.91 -1.04 11.82
CA VAL A 225 14.14 -1.80 13.07
C VAL A 225 13.43 -1.15 14.27
N LYS A 226 13.55 0.18 14.40
CA LYS A 226 12.84 0.94 15.44
C LYS A 226 11.32 0.88 15.29
N ILE A 227 10.82 0.91 14.06
CA ILE A 227 9.39 0.77 13.76
C ILE A 227 8.93 -0.64 14.15
N ALA A 228 9.67 -1.69 13.78
CA ALA A 228 9.36 -3.07 14.15
C ALA A 228 9.29 -3.26 15.67
N ALA A 229 10.25 -2.71 16.42
CA ALA A 229 10.24 -2.75 17.89
C ALA A 229 8.98 -2.08 18.47
N ARG A 230 8.56 -0.93 17.93
CA ARG A 230 7.34 -0.24 18.35
C ARG A 230 6.09 -1.02 18.01
N LEU A 231 6.02 -1.63 16.82
CA LEU A 231 4.91 -2.50 16.40
C LEU A 231 4.81 -3.73 17.31
N GLN A 232 5.94 -4.38 17.61
CA GLN A 232 5.99 -5.52 18.52
C GLN A 232 5.44 -5.17 19.90
N LEU A 233 5.83 -4.01 20.43
CA LEU A 233 5.36 -3.52 21.74
C LEU A 233 3.88 -3.19 21.73
N GLU A 234 3.41 -2.44 20.72
CA GLU A 234 2.00 -2.03 20.60
C GLU A 234 1.08 -3.23 20.46
N LEU A 235 1.41 -4.15 19.54
CA LEU A 235 0.63 -5.36 19.35
C LEU A 235 0.67 -6.29 20.57
N GLY A 236 1.84 -6.45 21.18
CA GLY A 236 1.98 -7.25 22.41
C GLY A 236 1.10 -6.73 23.55
N ASN A 237 1.11 -5.41 23.78
CA ASN A 237 0.26 -4.77 24.79
C ASN A 237 -1.22 -4.94 24.46
N TYR A 238 -1.61 -4.74 23.19
CA TYR A 238 -2.99 -4.93 22.76
C TYR A 238 -3.47 -6.37 22.99
N LEU A 239 -2.69 -7.37 22.59
CA LEU A 239 -3.04 -8.77 22.75
C LEU A 239 -3.18 -9.18 24.22
N MET A 240 -2.30 -8.67 25.10
CA MET A 240 -2.38 -8.93 26.54
C MET A 240 -3.62 -8.30 27.20
N GLN A 241 -4.07 -7.15 26.71
CA GLN A 241 -5.25 -6.45 27.25
C GLN A 241 -6.58 -6.91 26.64
N SER A 242 -6.54 -7.61 25.51
CA SER A 242 -7.70 -8.08 24.78
C SER A 242 -8.12 -9.47 25.23
N GLU A 243 -9.35 -9.63 25.68
CA GLU A 243 -9.93 -10.95 25.98
C GLU A 243 -9.90 -11.85 24.72
N ILE A 244 -10.14 -11.27 23.55
CA ILE A 244 -10.13 -11.95 22.25
C ILE A 244 -8.71 -12.37 21.87
N GLY A 245 -7.74 -11.49 22.08
CA GLY A 245 -6.31 -11.72 21.77
C GLY A 245 -5.60 -12.68 22.70
N SER A 246 -6.26 -13.12 23.79
CA SER A 246 -5.68 -14.04 24.77
C SER A 246 -5.23 -15.36 24.10
N GLY A 247 -3.94 -15.67 24.23
CA GLY A 247 -3.31 -16.83 23.61
C GLY A 247 -2.68 -16.59 22.25
N LEU A 248 -2.87 -15.40 21.64
CA LEU A 248 -2.12 -15.01 20.46
C LEU A 248 -0.79 -14.35 20.83
N ARG A 249 0.16 -14.45 19.91
CA ARG A 249 1.42 -13.70 19.93
C ARG A 249 1.57 -12.93 18.64
N ALA A 250 2.12 -11.74 18.72
CA ALA A 250 2.54 -11.00 17.54
C ALA A 250 4.01 -11.35 17.25
N HIS A 251 4.31 -11.72 16.02
CA HIS A 251 5.66 -11.89 15.52
C HIS A 251 5.91 -10.82 14.47
N VAL A 252 6.89 -9.96 14.72
CA VAL A 252 7.24 -8.87 13.80
C VAL A 252 8.62 -9.14 13.22
N GLY A 253 8.74 -9.00 11.91
CA GLY A 253 10.02 -9.09 11.23
C GLY A 253 10.20 -7.96 10.23
N VAL A 254 11.45 -7.70 9.89
CA VAL A 254 11.90 -6.66 8.97
C VAL A 254 12.76 -7.30 7.90
N LEU A 255 12.39 -7.08 6.65
CA LEU A 255 13.22 -7.37 5.50
C LEU A 255 13.66 -6.04 4.88
N LEU A 256 14.96 -5.76 4.93
CA LEU A 256 15.54 -4.63 4.20
C LEU A 256 15.76 -5.04 2.75
N CYS A 257 15.13 -4.28 1.85
CA CYS A 257 15.21 -4.53 0.43
C CYS A 257 16.30 -3.65 -0.19
N GLU A 258 17.37 -4.32 -0.61
CA GLU A 258 18.49 -3.77 -1.35
C GLU A 258 18.41 -4.20 -2.82
N ALA A 259 19.36 -3.75 -3.64
CA ALA A 259 19.46 -4.17 -5.03
C ALA A 259 19.64 -5.69 -5.13
N GLY A 260 19.03 -6.31 -6.16
CA GLY A 260 19.20 -7.74 -6.45
C GLY A 260 17.91 -8.55 -6.54
N TYR A 261 16.77 -8.02 -6.12
CA TYR A 261 15.47 -8.64 -6.36
C TYR A 261 15.00 -8.45 -7.81
N ASN A 262 14.45 -9.51 -8.41
CA ASN A 262 13.94 -9.47 -9.79
C ASN A 262 12.51 -8.98 -9.87
N ASP A 263 11.68 -9.31 -8.90
CA ASP A 263 10.28 -8.93 -8.85
C ASP A 263 9.74 -8.89 -7.40
N ALA A 264 8.51 -8.43 -7.24
CA ALA A 264 7.85 -8.32 -5.95
C ALA A 264 7.51 -9.68 -5.32
N GLU A 265 7.28 -10.72 -6.13
CA GLU A 265 6.95 -12.06 -5.62
C GLU A 265 8.17 -12.71 -4.97
N GLU A 266 9.37 -12.43 -5.47
CA GLU A 266 10.61 -12.88 -4.82
C GLU A 266 10.75 -12.26 -3.42
N ILE A 267 10.44 -10.96 -3.26
CA ILE A 267 10.43 -10.28 -1.96
C ILE A 267 9.38 -10.89 -1.04
N LEU A 268 8.16 -11.13 -1.54
CA LEU A 268 7.07 -11.73 -0.76
C LEU A 268 7.40 -13.16 -0.33
N SER A 269 8.13 -13.91 -1.15
CA SER A 269 8.65 -15.23 -0.80
C SER A 269 9.67 -15.16 0.35
N ASP A 270 10.54 -14.16 0.35
CA ASP A 270 11.50 -13.94 1.43
C ASP A 270 10.82 -13.46 2.72
N VAL A 271 9.78 -12.61 2.61
CA VAL A 271 8.92 -12.23 3.75
C VAL A 271 8.26 -13.46 4.39
N GLU A 272 7.73 -14.38 3.58
CA GLU A 272 7.12 -15.61 4.10
C GLU A 272 8.14 -16.49 4.83
N LEU A 273 9.34 -16.60 4.29
CA LEU A 273 10.42 -17.34 4.94
C LEU A 273 10.83 -16.68 6.28
N ALA A 274 10.99 -15.36 6.28
CA ALA A 274 11.30 -14.59 7.48
C ALA A 274 10.19 -14.74 8.54
N ARG A 275 8.91 -14.78 8.12
CA ARG A 275 7.76 -15.04 8.99
C ARG A 275 7.85 -16.39 9.68
N GLN A 276 8.17 -17.45 8.95
CA GLN A 276 8.34 -18.78 9.50
C GLN A 276 9.47 -18.83 10.54
N MET A 277 10.60 -18.16 10.24
CA MET A 277 11.72 -18.06 11.18
C MET A 277 11.36 -17.26 12.44
N ALA A 278 10.57 -16.19 12.30
CA ALA A 278 10.18 -15.32 13.42
C ALA A 278 9.31 -16.03 14.46
N ARG A 279 8.49 -17.00 14.06
CA ARG A 279 7.62 -17.78 14.98
C ARG A 279 8.40 -18.52 16.07
N HIS A 280 9.67 -18.81 15.83
CA HIS A 280 10.57 -19.43 16.78
C HIS A 280 11.33 -18.46 17.67
N LYS A 281 11.18 -17.15 17.45
CA LYS A 281 11.86 -16.09 18.19
C LYS A 281 10.87 -15.27 19.03
N LYS A 282 11.38 -14.67 20.13
CA LYS A 282 10.52 -13.90 21.05
C LYS A 282 10.39 -12.42 20.70
N ASP A 283 11.37 -11.88 19.97
CA ASP A 283 11.47 -10.46 19.61
C ASP A 283 11.38 -10.27 18.09
N TYR A 284 11.22 -9.01 17.65
CA TYR A 284 11.33 -8.68 16.25
C TYR A 284 12.69 -9.11 15.69
N VAL A 285 12.75 -9.44 14.42
CA VAL A 285 13.97 -9.92 13.78
C VAL A 285 14.20 -9.15 12.49
N LEU A 286 15.45 -8.69 12.32
CA LEU A 286 15.93 -8.14 11.06
C LEU A 286 16.44 -9.29 10.20
N TYR A 287 16.00 -9.32 8.96
CA TYR A 287 16.43 -10.27 7.95
C TYR A 287 17.07 -9.50 6.80
N ASP A 288 18.16 -10.05 6.30
CA ASP A 288 18.74 -9.69 5.02
C ASP A 288 18.63 -10.88 4.06
N ARG A 289 18.83 -10.62 2.77
CA ARG A 289 18.68 -11.64 1.73
C ARG A 289 19.68 -12.79 1.90
N GLU A 290 20.88 -12.49 2.35
CA GLU A 290 21.96 -13.48 2.50
C GLU A 290 21.59 -14.49 3.59
N SER A 291 21.16 -14.03 4.76
CA SER A 291 20.69 -14.89 5.86
C SER A 291 19.49 -15.77 5.45
N LEU A 292 18.62 -15.28 4.58
CA LEU A 292 17.48 -16.05 4.11
C LEU A 292 17.87 -17.11 3.08
N MET A 293 18.87 -16.84 2.24
CA MET A 293 19.40 -17.83 1.30
C MET A 293 20.07 -18.99 2.03
N ASP A 294 20.88 -18.71 3.05
CA ASP A 294 21.53 -19.74 3.86
C ASP A 294 20.49 -20.66 4.54
N TYR A 295 19.38 -20.11 5.02
CA TYR A 295 18.30 -20.89 5.61
C TYR A 295 17.59 -21.77 4.57
N ARG A 296 17.36 -21.27 3.35
CA ARG A 296 16.78 -22.06 2.25
C ARG A 296 17.63 -23.29 1.91
N ASP A 297 18.93 -23.15 1.88
CA ASP A 297 19.87 -24.22 1.52
C ASP A 297 19.96 -25.27 2.63
N THR A 298 19.94 -24.83 3.90
CA THR A 298 19.98 -25.75 5.05
C THR A 298 18.67 -26.51 5.25
N SER A 299 17.52 -25.91 4.91
CA SER A 299 16.20 -26.57 5.03
C SER A 299 15.87 -27.54 3.87
N ARG A 300 16.68 -27.52 2.79
CA ARG A 300 16.55 -28.45 1.65
C ARG A 300 17.50 -29.65 1.71
N SER A 301 18.38 -29.70 2.70
CA SER A 301 19.21 -30.89 2.92
C SER A 301 18.40 -31.96 3.64
N PRO A 302 18.32 -33.20 3.14
CA PRO A 302 17.45 -34.26 3.66
C PRO A 302 17.85 -34.76 5.05
#